data_3cfa7c484a0a0fa77e674f93bc8b387b
#
_entry.id   3cfa7c484a0a0fa77e674f93bc8b387b
#
_cell.length_a   1.000
_cell.length_b   1.000
_cell.length_c   1.000
_cell.angle_alpha   90.00
_cell.angle_beta   90.00
_cell.angle_gamma   90.00
#
_symmetry.space_group_name_H-M   'P 1'
#
loop_
_entity.id
_entity.type
_entity.pdbx_description
1 polymer ?
#
loop_
_entity_poly.entity_id
_entity_poly.type
_entity_poly.pdbx_seq_one_letter_code
_entity_poly.pdbx_strand_id
1 'polypeptide(L)'
;MEYLQGTPKLLKPYFKDFSGKITKYMNEENTWLIESGLEIDPGKKIIRIFDLPPVMRYDSFINKLEDKLERTGHDYRIENRSQSKCELIVSLRGISSQEAFKDVCDAVTKLSKIIVKEDIIFIRDGNVMEFSSVKEYLDHFKGHLELVKLKRLVR
;
A
#
# COMPACT_ATOMS: atom_id res chain seq x y z
N MET A 1 -10.36 8.11 -21.77
CA MET A 1 -10.08 8.82 -23.04
C MET A 1 -8.59 9.18 -23.21
N GLU A 2 -7.87 9.55 -22.15
CA GLU A 2 -6.44 9.91 -22.20
C GLU A 2 -5.53 8.79 -22.79
N TYR A 3 -5.85 7.53 -22.56
CA TYR A 3 -5.09 6.40 -23.12
C TYR A 3 -5.15 6.36 -24.66
N LEU A 4 -6.29 6.68 -25.23
CA LEU A 4 -6.47 6.72 -26.69
C LEU A 4 -5.71 7.87 -27.37
N GLN A 5 -5.29 8.87 -26.59
CA GLN A 5 -4.51 10.03 -27.04
C GLN A 5 -2.98 9.82 -26.89
N GLY A 6 -2.54 8.62 -26.47
CA GLY A 6 -1.13 8.26 -26.42
C GLY A 6 -0.35 8.70 -25.18
N THR A 7 -1.00 9.27 -24.18
CA THR A 7 -0.38 9.68 -22.91
C THR A 7 -1.11 9.06 -21.72
N PRO A 8 -0.97 7.76 -21.47
CA PRO A 8 -1.62 7.14 -20.32
C PRO A 8 -1.01 7.66 -19.03
N LYS A 9 -1.85 8.15 -18.11
CA LYS A 9 -1.44 8.38 -16.73
C LYS A 9 -1.04 7.05 -16.11
N LEU A 10 -0.03 7.09 -15.23
CA LEU A 10 0.35 5.95 -14.41
C LEU A 10 -0.88 5.53 -13.57
N LEU A 11 -1.42 4.35 -13.85
CA LEU A 11 -2.51 3.78 -13.09
C LEU A 11 -1.92 3.23 -11.78
N LYS A 12 -2.40 3.77 -10.66
CA LYS A 12 -2.04 3.31 -9.32
C LYS A 12 -3.06 2.28 -8.84
N PRO A 13 -2.66 1.29 -8.03
CA PRO A 13 -3.61 0.45 -7.32
C PRO A 13 -4.61 1.30 -6.55
N TYR A 14 -5.86 0.89 -6.56
CA TYR A 14 -6.91 1.54 -5.80
C TYR A 14 -7.45 0.58 -4.75
N PHE A 15 -7.42 1.01 -3.51
CA PHE A 15 -8.05 0.31 -2.40
C PHE A 15 -9.15 1.19 -1.82
N LYS A 16 -10.37 0.65 -1.80
CA LYS A 16 -11.52 1.36 -1.26
C LYS A 16 -11.27 1.74 0.20
N ASP A 17 -11.59 2.98 0.55
CA ASP A 17 -11.50 3.55 1.91
C ASP A 17 -10.08 3.59 2.52
N PHE A 18 -9.04 3.28 1.75
CA PHE A 18 -7.65 3.44 2.18
C PHE A 18 -7.17 4.87 1.94
N SER A 19 -6.73 5.54 3.00
CA SER A 19 -6.23 6.93 2.96
C SER A 19 -4.71 7.04 3.11
N GLY A 20 -4.01 5.92 3.22
CA GLY A 20 -2.56 5.89 3.25
C GLY A 20 -1.94 6.25 1.90
N LYS A 21 -0.63 6.20 1.81
CA LYS A 21 0.12 6.64 0.63
C LYS A 21 0.49 5.45 -0.25
N ILE A 22 0.28 5.58 -1.57
CA ILE A 22 0.71 4.60 -2.57
C ILE A 22 1.63 5.29 -3.55
N THR A 23 2.86 4.80 -3.65
CA THR A 23 3.89 5.34 -4.54
C THR A 23 4.55 4.23 -5.34
N LYS A 24 5.04 4.55 -6.53
CA LYS A 24 5.80 3.59 -7.34
C LYS A 24 7.12 3.27 -6.62
N TYR A 25 7.47 1.98 -6.56
CA TYR A 25 8.70 1.54 -5.92
C TYR A 25 9.85 1.48 -6.95
N MET A 26 10.93 2.22 -6.69
CA MET A 26 12.23 2.18 -7.43
C MET A 26 12.16 2.08 -8.95
N ASN A 27 11.19 2.65 -9.63
CA ASN A 27 10.98 2.49 -11.08
C ASN A 27 10.71 1.06 -11.56
N GLU A 28 10.49 0.10 -10.66
CA GLU A 28 10.07 -1.25 -11.04
C GLU A 28 8.65 -1.22 -11.59
N GLU A 29 8.41 -1.95 -12.69
CA GLU A 29 7.07 -2.07 -13.24
C GLU A 29 6.16 -2.85 -12.29
N ASN A 30 4.92 -2.39 -12.16
CA ASN A 30 3.87 -2.99 -11.32
C ASN A 30 4.25 -3.17 -9.84
N THR A 31 5.29 -2.47 -9.36
CA THR A 31 5.73 -2.56 -7.96
C THR A 31 5.44 -1.26 -7.23
N TRP A 32 4.74 -1.39 -6.10
CA TRP A 32 4.21 -0.28 -5.33
C TRP A 32 4.65 -0.33 -3.89
N LEU A 33 5.03 0.82 -3.35
CA LEU A 33 5.21 1.02 -1.92
C LEU A 33 3.88 1.56 -1.36
N ILE A 34 3.29 0.80 -0.44
CA ILE A 34 2.06 1.16 0.26
C ILE A 34 2.42 1.47 1.71
N GLU A 35 2.07 2.65 2.17
CA GLU A 35 2.42 3.18 3.49
C GLU A 35 1.15 3.52 4.27
N SER A 36 1.10 3.13 5.54
CA SER A 36 0.05 3.57 6.48
C SER A 36 0.07 5.08 6.64
N GLY A 37 -1.04 5.65 7.08
CA GLY A 37 -1.04 6.98 7.65
C GLY A 37 -0.37 6.98 9.02
N LEU A 38 0.53 7.92 9.26
CA LEU A 38 1.23 8.09 10.53
C LEU A 38 1.17 9.53 10.97
N GLU A 39 0.80 9.74 12.23
CA GLU A 39 0.94 11.01 12.93
C GLU A 39 1.84 10.82 14.13
N ILE A 40 2.87 11.65 14.24
CA ILE A 40 3.87 11.58 15.32
C ILE A 40 3.80 12.88 16.12
N ASP A 41 3.53 12.75 17.44
CA ASP A 41 3.59 13.85 18.39
C ASP A 41 4.84 13.68 19.29
N PRO A 42 5.95 14.39 18.97
CA PRO A 42 7.18 14.27 19.74
C PRO A 42 7.05 14.84 21.17
N GLY A 43 6.12 15.80 21.38
CA GLY A 43 5.90 16.41 22.68
C GLY A 43 5.23 15.45 23.65
N LYS A 44 4.26 14.70 23.19
CA LYS A 44 3.53 13.70 23.98
C LYS A 44 4.12 12.30 23.93
N LYS A 45 5.14 12.09 23.08
CA LYS A 45 5.72 10.77 22.79
C LYS A 45 4.66 9.76 22.32
N ILE A 46 3.81 10.21 21.40
CA ILE A 46 2.71 9.43 20.84
C ILE A 46 2.94 9.23 19.33
N ILE A 47 2.70 7.99 18.88
CA ILE A 47 2.66 7.63 17.47
C ILE A 47 1.25 7.12 17.20
N ARG A 48 0.56 7.76 16.26
CA ARG A 48 -0.75 7.34 15.80
C ARG A 48 -0.62 6.68 14.45
N ILE A 49 -1.13 5.46 14.31
CA ILE A 49 -1.07 4.66 13.08
C ILE A 49 -2.50 4.45 12.61
N PHE A 50 -2.80 4.84 11.39
CA PHE A 50 -4.13 4.66 10.82
C PHE A 50 -4.03 4.14 9.40
N ASP A 51 -5.08 3.43 8.97
CA ASP A 51 -5.19 2.86 7.64
C ASP A 51 -4.00 1.97 7.26
N LEU A 52 -3.87 0.82 7.93
CA LEU A 52 -2.86 -0.19 7.55
C LEU A 52 -3.01 -0.60 6.08
N PRO A 53 -1.90 -0.86 5.36
CA PRO A 53 -1.97 -1.35 4.00
C PRO A 53 -2.92 -2.55 3.88
N PRO A 54 -3.87 -2.56 2.93
CA PRO A 54 -4.93 -3.57 2.84
C PRO A 54 -4.44 -5.01 2.73
N VAL A 55 -3.22 -5.21 2.22
CA VAL A 55 -2.56 -6.52 2.11
C VAL A 55 -1.84 -6.94 3.38
N MET A 56 -1.77 -6.08 4.40
CA MET A 56 -1.11 -6.34 5.67
C MET A 56 -2.12 -6.92 6.67
N ARG A 57 -1.82 -8.10 7.22
CA ARG A 57 -2.67 -8.72 8.24
C ARG A 57 -2.49 -7.99 9.57
N TYR A 58 -3.60 -7.53 10.15
CA TYR A 58 -3.63 -6.80 11.41
C TYR A 58 -2.88 -7.50 12.53
N ASP A 59 -3.21 -8.77 12.81
CA ASP A 59 -2.58 -9.52 13.91
C ASP A 59 -1.06 -9.66 13.71
N SER A 60 -0.63 -9.91 12.47
CA SER A 60 0.79 -10.00 12.14
C SER A 60 1.52 -8.66 12.33
N PHE A 61 0.82 -7.55 12.08
CA PHE A 61 1.37 -6.21 12.30
C PHE A 61 1.51 -5.92 13.79
N ILE A 62 0.46 -6.20 14.60
CA ILE A 62 0.49 -5.98 16.05
C ILE A 62 1.62 -6.78 16.69
N ASN A 63 1.74 -8.07 16.41
CA ASN A 63 2.80 -8.91 16.98
C ASN A 63 4.19 -8.35 16.65
N LYS A 64 4.43 -7.94 15.41
CA LYS A 64 5.71 -7.34 15.02
C LYS A 64 5.96 -5.98 15.67
N LEU A 65 4.90 -5.20 15.90
CA LEU A 65 4.97 -3.91 16.58
C LEU A 65 5.35 -4.10 18.04
N GLU A 66 4.69 -5.03 18.74
CA GLU A 66 4.98 -5.39 20.13
C GLU A 66 6.41 -5.91 20.27
N ASP A 67 6.80 -6.91 19.48
CA ASP A 67 8.18 -7.43 19.46
C ASP A 67 9.23 -6.31 19.25
N LYS A 68 8.89 -5.33 18.41
CA LYS A 68 9.80 -4.23 18.13
C LYS A 68 9.88 -3.25 19.29
N LEU A 69 8.75 -2.93 19.91
CA LEU A 69 8.68 -2.03 21.06
C LEU A 69 9.36 -2.66 22.29
N GLU A 70 9.13 -3.93 22.57
CA GLU A 70 9.79 -4.67 23.65
C GLU A 70 11.33 -4.63 23.54
N ARG A 71 11.85 -4.79 22.32
CA ARG A 71 13.30 -4.69 22.06
C ARG A 71 13.90 -3.31 22.34
N THR A 72 13.09 -2.25 22.40
CA THR A 72 13.57 -0.92 22.76
C THR A 72 13.84 -0.77 24.25
N GLY A 73 13.29 -1.66 25.10
CA GLY A 73 13.44 -1.60 26.54
C GLY A 73 12.71 -0.44 27.22
N HIS A 74 11.84 0.26 26.47
CA HIS A 74 11.03 1.37 27.00
C HIS A 74 9.62 0.90 27.32
N ASP A 75 9.01 1.48 28.36
CA ASP A 75 7.61 1.28 28.65
C ASP A 75 6.73 1.82 27.52
N TYR A 76 5.81 1.00 27.05
CA TYR A 76 4.88 1.39 26.00
C TYR A 76 3.44 0.96 26.34
N ARG A 77 2.49 1.62 25.71
CA ARG A 77 1.09 1.25 25.71
C ARG A 77 0.54 1.36 24.32
N ILE A 78 -0.09 0.30 23.84
CA ILE A 78 -0.83 0.29 22.58
C ILE A 78 -2.32 0.35 22.91
N GLU A 79 -2.99 1.36 22.37
CA GLU A 79 -4.45 1.49 22.42
C GLU A 79 -5.01 1.23 21.03
N ASN A 80 -5.90 0.26 20.93
CA ASN A 80 -6.67 0.01 19.70
C ASN A 80 -7.96 0.82 19.75
N ARG A 81 -8.08 1.79 18.85
CA ARG A 81 -9.28 2.62 18.65
C ARG A 81 -10.00 2.32 17.35
N SER A 82 -9.63 1.21 16.72
CA SER A 82 -10.22 0.79 15.45
C SER A 82 -11.73 0.57 15.60
N GLN A 83 -12.49 1.20 14.70
CA GLN A 83 -13.93 0.97 14.54
C GLN A 83 -14.20 0.47 13.12
N SER A 84 -14.48 1.37 12.18
CA SER A 84 -14.61 1.07 10.76
C SER A 84 -13.27 1.08 10.02
N LYS A 85 -12.27 1.77 10.57
CA LYS A 85 -10.89 1.85 10.06
C LYS A 85 -9.91 1.49 11.16
N CYS A 86 -8.75 1.00 10.76
CA CYS A 86 -7.66 0.73 11.69
C CYS A 86 -7.16 2.03 12.30
N GLU A 87 -7.15 2.14 13.61
CA GLU A 87 -6.53 3.22 14.37
C GLU A 87 -5.84 2.65 15.60
N LEU A 88 -4.53 2.80 15.65
CA LEU A 88 -3.70 2.39 16.77
C LEU A 88 -2.94 3.60 17.34
N ILE A 89 -2.91 3.70 18.65
CA ILE A 89 -2.16 4.74 19.35
C ILE A 89 -1.08 4.06 20.18
N VAL A 90 0.18 4.34 19.84
CA VAL A 90 1.35 3.90 20.61
C VAL A 90 1.83 5.05 21.47
N SER A 91 1.75 4.90 22.78
CA SER A 91 2.25 5.87 23.74
C SER A 91 3.51 5.31 24.41
N LEU A 92 4.58 6.07 24.40
CA LEU A 92 5.86 5.68 24.98
C LEU A 92 6.09 6.44 26.29
N ARG A 93 6.51 5.73 27.33
CA ARG A 93 6.78 6.27 28.64
C ARG A 93 8.27 6.12 29.00
N GLY A 94 8.77 7.01 29.83
CA GLY A 94 10.16 6.92 30.29
C GLY A 94 11.23 7.27 29.26
N ILE A 95 10.87 7.66 28.02
CA ILE A 95 11.83 8.12 27.01
C ILE A 95 12.17 9.59 27.26
N SER A 96 13.37 9.84 27.81
CA SER A 96 13.90 11.18 28.00
C SER A 96 14.66 11.71 26.77
N SER A 97 15.27 10.82 25.98
CA SER A 97 16.00 11.18 24.78
C SER A 97 15.09 11.33 23.57
N GLN A 98 15.28 12.44 22.84
CA GLN A 98 14.57 12.68 21.59
C GLN A 98 15.09 11.79 20.46
N GLU A 99 16.36 11.38 20.51
CA GLU A 99 16.95 10.42 19.57
C GLU A 99 16.33 9.03 19.73
N ALA A 100 16.23 8.53 20.96
CA ALA A 100 15.59 7.23 21.23
C ALA A 100 14.12 7.20 20.75
N PHE A 101 13.39 8.31 20.94
CA PHE A 101 12.04 8.41 20.41
C PHE A 101 12.01 8.38 18.87
N LYS A 102 12.95 9.05 18.22
CA LYS A 102 13.08 9.05 16.77
C LYS A 102 13.39 7.66 16.24
N ASP A 103 14.27 6.91 16.89
CA ASP A 103 14.60 5.54 16.49
C ASP A 103 13.36 4.62 16.54
N VAL A 104 12.51 4.80 17.57
CA VAL A 104 11.23 4.09 17.65
C VAL A 104 10.29 4.51 16.50
N CYS A 105 10.18 5.80 16.24
CA CYS A 105 9.35 6.31 15.14
C CYS A 105 9.81 5.75 13.78
N ASP A 106 11.13 5.72 13.53
CA ASP A 106 11.70 5.15 12.31
C ASP A 106 11.44 3.65 12.19
N ALA A 107 11.50 2.92 13.30
CA ALA A 107 11.17 1.49 13.35
C ALA A 107 9.69 1.24 13.05
N VAL A 108 8.78 2.00 13.68
CA VAL A 108 7.33 1.91 13.43
C VAL A 108 7.02 2.28 11.98
N THR A 109 7.64 3.34 11.46
CA THR A 109 7.47 3.77 10.07
C THR A 109 7.89 2.67 9.08
N LYS A 110 8.96 1.95 9.36
CA LYS A 110 9.39 0.81 8.53
C LYS A 110 8.41 -0.35 8.57
N LEU A 111 7.84 -0.65 9.74
CA LEU A 111 6.84 -1.71 9.90
C LEU A 111 5.51 -1.38 9.21
N SER A 112 5.18 -0.09 9.11
CA SER A 112 3.94 0.42 8.54
C SER A 112 3.96 0.51 7.01
N LYS A 113 4.96 -0.07 6.36
CA LYS A 113 5.15 -0.07 4.90
C LYS A 113 5.20 -1.48 4.36
N ILE A 114 4.67 -1.65 3.17
CA ILE A 114 4.79 -2.91 2.43
C ILE A 114 5.06 -2.62 0.96
N ILE A 115 5.88 -3.47 0.35
CA ILE A 115 6.12 -3.47 -1.09
C ILE A 115 5.23 -4.56 -1.69
N VAL A 116 4.45 -4.20 -2.69
CA VAL A 116 3.54 -5.09 -3.39
C VAL A 116 3.87 -5.07 -4.87
N LYS A 117 4.08 -6.24 -5.44
CA LYS A 117 4.15 -6.43 -6.88
C LYS A 117 2.79 -6.92 -7.37
N GLU A 118 2.24 -6.27 -8.38
CA GLU A 118 0.98 -6.67 -9.01
C GLU A 118 1.27 -7.54 -10.23
N ASP A 119 0.63 -8.70 -10.29
CA ASP A 119 0.59 -9.55 -11.48
C ASP A 119 -0.65 -9.19 -12.30
N ILE A 120 -0.46 -8.85 -13.58
CA ILE A 120 -1.55 -8.49 -14.47
C ILE A 120 -1.96 -9.74 -15.24
N ILE A 121 -2.95 -10.44 -14.68
CA ILE A 121 -3.41 -11.72 -15.20
C ILE A 121 -4.87 -11.59 -15.64
N PHE A 122 -5.16 -12.05 -16.85
CA PHE A 122 -6.51 -12.12 -17.38
C PHE A 122 -6.82 -13.53 -17.89
N ILE A 123 -8.08 -13.90 -17.79
CA ILE A 123 -8.58 -15.16 -18.34
C ILE A 123 -9.43 -14.83 -19.57
N ARG A 124 -9.09 -15.43 -20.71
CA ARG A 124 -9.85 -15.28 -21.94
C ARG A 124 -9.99 -16.62 -22.65
N ASP A 125 -11.21 -16.97 -22.99
CA ASP A 125 -11.55 -18.21 -23.69
C ASP A 125 -10.95 -19.48 -23.01
N GLY A 126 -10.91 -19.45 -21.65
CA GLY A 126 -10.33 -20.52 -20.82
C GLY A 126 -8.79 -20.50 -20.71
N ASN A 127 -8.11 -19.58 -21.39
CA ASN A 127 -6.66 -19.43 -21.33
C ASN A 127 -6.25 -18.30 -20.37
N VAL A 128 -5.21 -18.55 -19.58
CA VAL A 128 -4.58 -17.55 -18.73
C VAL A 128 -3.60 -16.74 -19.56
N MET A 129 -3.73 -15.43 -19.50
CA MET A 129 -2.85 -14.46 -20.17
C MET A 129 -2.20 -13.59 -19.11
N GLU A 130 -0.88 -13.51 -19.10
CA GLU A 130 -0.08 -12.68 -18.23
C GLU A 130 0.53 -11.53 -19.03
N PHE A 131 0.51 -10.33 -18.47
CA PHE A 131 1.04 -9.12 -19.10
C PHE A 131 2.10 -8.49 -18.19
N SER A 132 3.18 -8.01 -18.79
CA SER A 132 4.27 -7.36 -18.07
C SER A 132 3.88 -5.98 -17.53
N SER A 133 2.90 -5.33 -18.17
CA SER A 133 2.44 -3.99 -17.77
C SER A 133 0.96 -3.76 -18.09
N VAL A 134 0.33 -2.82 -17.38
CA VAL A 134 -1.03 -2.36 -17.70
C VAL A 134 -1.10 -1.80 -19.12
N LYS A 135 -0.02 -1.16 -19.59
CA LYS A 135 0.05 -0.65 -20.96
C LYS A 135 -0.07 -1.78 -21.98
N GLU A 136 0.71 -2.84 -21.81
CA GLU A 136 0.69 -4.01 -22.71
C GLU A 136 -0.72 -4.64 -22.75
N TYR A 137 -1.36 -4.79 -21.59
CA TYR A 137 -2.74 -5.25 -21.55
C TYR A 137 -3.70 -4.33 -22.31
N LEU A 138 -3.60 -3.03 -22.13
CA LEU A 138 -4.48 -2.07 -22.81
C LEU A 138 -4.26 -2.05 -24.31
N ASP A 139 -3.02 -2.18 -24.78
CA ASP A 139 -2.69 -2.29 -26.20
C ASP A 139 -3.28 -3.58 -26.80
N HIS A 140 -3.15 -4.70 -26.10
CA HIS A 140 -3.78 -5.97 -26.47
C HIS A 140 -5.32 -5.85 -26.53
N PHE A 141 -5.94 -5.23 -25.53
CA PHE A 141 -7.39 -5.02 -25.49
C PHE A 141 -7.89 -4.10 -26.61
N LYS A 142 -7.14 -3.05 -26.93
CA LYS A 142 -7.44 -2.15 -28.05
C LYS A 142 -7.46 -2.90 -29.38
N GLY A 143 -6.45 -3.70 -29.67
CA GLY A 143 -6.40 -4.53 -30.89
C GLY A 143 -7.60 -5.48 -31.00
N HIS A 144 -8.02 -6.07 -29.85
CA HIS A 144 -9.22 -6.91 -29.80
C HIS A 144 -10.49 -6.14 -30.13
N LEU A 145 -10.66 -4.95 -29.56
CA LEU A 145 -11.85 -4.10 -29.84
C LEU A 145 -11.93 -3.71 -31.32
N GLU A 146 -10.79 -3.42 -31.94
CA GLU A 146 -10.73 -3.09 -33.36
C GLU A 146 -11.18 -4.28 -34.23
N LEU A 147 -10.71 -5.51 -33.92
CA LEU A 147 -11.14 -6.73 -34.59
C LEU A 147 -12.65 -7.00 -34.43
N VAL A 148 -13.20 -6.80 -33.24
CA VAL A 148 -14.64 -6.96 -32.99
C VAL A 148 -15.46 -5.94 -33.77
N LYS A 149 -15.00 -4.68 -33.85
CA LYS A 149 -15.67 -3.66 -34.66
C LYS A 149 -15.65 -4.02 -36.16
N LEU A 150 -14.51 -4.44 -36.70
CA LEU A 150 -14.39 -4.88 -38.08
C LEU A 150 -15.33 -6.06 -38.39
N LYS A 151 -15.39 -7.08 -37.52
CA LYS A 151 -16.31 -8.22 -37.68
C LYS A 151 -17.78 -7.82 -37.68
N ARG A 152 -18.16 -6.74 -36.96
CA ARG A 152 -19.53 -6.21 -36.98
C ARG A 152 -19.89 -5.43 -38.23
N LEU A 153 -18.89 -4.80 -38.88
CA LEU A 153 -19.10 -4.03 -40.11
C LEU A 153 -19.20 -4.91 -41.35
N VAL A 154 -18.70 -6.16 -41.29
CA VAL A 154 -18.71 -7.13 -42.41
C VAL A 154 -19.95 -8.05 -42.37
N ARG A 155 -20.80 -7.93 -41.34
CA ARG A 155 -22.12 -8.60 -41.24
C ARG A 155 -23.23 -7.67 -41.72
#